data_f9004fe3919e14dfc8c38f877c5e1e5c
#
_entry.id   f9004fe3919e14dfc8c38f877c5e1e5c
#
_cell.length_a   1.000
_cell.length_b   1.000
_cell.length_c   1.000
_cell.angle_alpha   90.00
_cell.angle_beta   90.00
_cell.angle_gamma   90.00
#
_symmetry.space_group_name_H-M   'P 1'
#
loop_
_entity.id
_entity.type
_entity.pdbx_description
1 polymer ?
#
loop_
_entity_poly.entity_id
_entity_poly.type
_entity_poly.pdbx_seq_one_letter_code
_entity_poly.pdbx_strand_id
1 'polypeptide(L)'
;VSWLGDVYKRPLVEYHHDLPVLPPVQLDDVSKTIGGLIADLIPDGACLQLGIGAIPDATGMALKSKHDLGIHTEMFTDSMVELIECGAVNNSKKQIHRGKTVTTFAFGSQRIYDFIDDNPSVEILPVDYVNDPNVICQNDNMISINAAVEVDLFGQVCAESVGTKHMSGSGGQIDYVRGACQSRGGKSFIAFTSTAKGGTISKIKPILTPGAVVTTSKNDVDYIVTEYGVAHLRGRSLGERARQLIAIAHPDFRDELTFEAKKRGMMI
;
A
#
# COMPACT_ATOMS: atom_id res chain seq x y z
N VAL A 1 28.10 15.46 -19.53
CA VAL A 1 26.84 16.06 -19.06
C VAL A 1 27.22 17.38 -18.40
N SER A 2 26.81 18.51 -19.00
CA SER A 2 27.24 19.81 -18.50
C SER A 2 26.43 20.17 -17.25
N TRP A 3 27.04 20.08 -16.12
CA TRP A 3 26.56 20.57 -14.81
C TRP A 3 25.98 22.00 -14.91
N LEU A 4 26.56 22.83 -15.75
CA LEU A 4 26.14 24.21 -16.01
C LEU A 4 24.77 24.34 -16.67
N GLY A 5 24.31 23.35 -17.45
CA GLY A 5 23.03 23.40 -18.12
C GLY A 5 21.83 23.27 -17.17
N ASP A 6 21.97 22.55 -16.07
CA ASP A 6 20.91 22.37 -15.07
C ASP A 6 20.83 23.56 -14.10
N VAL A 7 21.94 24.21 -13.79
CA VAL A 7 21.97 25.39 -12.90
C VAL A 7 21.21 26.58 -13.51
N TYR A 8 21.27 26.76 -14.84
CA TYR A 8 20.55 27.84 -15.52
C TYR A 8 19.04 27.57 -15.69
N LYS A 9 18.61 26.30 -15.59
CA LYS A 9 17.20 25.91 -15.79
C LYS A 9 16.44 25.74 -14.47
N ARG A 10 17.15 25.58 -13.35
CA ARG A 10 16.56 25.33 -12.03
C ARG A 10 17.27 26.19 -11.00
N PRO A 11 16.63 27.27 -10.51
CA PRO A 11 17.21 28.09 -9.46
C PRO A 11 17.42 27.24 -8.19
N LEU A 12 18.59 27.39 -7.55
CA LEU A 12 18.87 26.86 -6.24
C LEU A 12 18.48 27.93 -5.21
N VAL A 13 17.67 27.51 -4.22
CA VAL A 13 17.34 28.33 -3.05
C VAL A 13 18.06 27.69 -1.89
N GLU A 14 19.06 28.40 -1.35
CA GLU A 14 19.74 27.98 -0.12
C GLU A 14 18.85 28.33 1.08
N TYR A 15 18.40 27.30 1.80
CA TYR A 15 17.57 27.46 2.98
C TYR A 15 17.89 26.33 3.96
N HIS A 16 18.53 26.70 5.09
CA HIS A 16 18.91 25.74 6.14
C HIS A 16 17.71 25.49 7.05
N HIS A 17 17.10 24.33 6.91
CA HIS A 17 16.00 23.87 7.75
C HIS A 17 16.05 22.35 7.88
N ASP A 18 15.81 21.85 9.08
CA ASP A 18 15.74 20.42 9.31
C ASP A 18 14.57 19.78 8.52
N LEU A 19 14.75 18.56 8.06
CA LEU A 19 13.68 17.81 7.43
C LEU A 19 12.58 17.47 8.46
N PRO A 20 11.31 17.47 8.08
CA PRO A 20 10.24 17.11 8.99
C PRO A 20 10.35 15.65 9.42
N VAL A 21 10.21 15.40 10.72
CA VAL A 21 10.32 14.06 11.34
C VAL A 21 8.96 13.60 11.83
N LEU A 22 8.62 12.33 11.57
CA LEU A 22 7.44 11.68 12.11
C LEU A 22 7.75 10.99 13.45
N PRO A 23 6.83 11.05 14.43
CA PRO A 23 6.96 10.23 15.62
C PRO A 23 6.76 8.74 15.28
N PRO A 24 7.34 7.82 16.08
CA PRO A 24 7.14 6.39 15.90
C PRO A 24 5.65 6.01 15.95
N VAL A 25 5.22 5.14 15.04
CA VAL A 25 3.85 4.62 15.01
C VAL A 25 3.72 3.52 16.06
N GLN A 26 2.69 3.61 16.92
CA GLN A 26 2.35 2.52 17.81
C GLN A 26 1.48 1.50 17.09
N LEU A 27 1.92 0.24 17.07
CA LEU A 27 1.21 -0.85 16.43
C LEU A 27 0.25 -1.52 17.41
N ASP A 28 -1.05 -1.40 17.14
CA ASP A 28 -2.08 -2.14 17.88
C ASP A 28 -2.20 -3.59 17.39
N ASP A 29 -2.94 -4.41 18.13
CA ASP A 29 -3.08 -5.84 17.83
C ASP A 29 -3.90 -6.08 16.56
N VAL A 30 -4.81 -5.18 16.19
CA VAL A 30 -5.58 -5.24 14.95
C VAL A 30 -4.66 -5.05 13.75
N SER A 31 -3.81 -4.04 13.77
CA SER A 31 -2.81 -3.80 12.72
C SER A 31 -1.83 -4.97 12.59
N LYS A 32 -1.39 -5.56 13.71
CA LYS A 32 -0.52 -6.75 13.70
C LYS A 32 -1.22 -7.97 13.09
N THR A 33 -2.50 -8.18 13.39
CA THR A 33 -3.30 -9.26 12.80
C THR A 33 -3.39 -9.10 11.28
N ILE A 34 -3.73 -7.90 10.81
CA ILE A 34 -3.81 -7.60 9.37
C ILE A 34 -2.45 -7.79 8.71
N GLY A 35 -1.38 -7.25 9.33
CA GLY A 35 -0.01 -7.39 8.82
C GLY A 35 0.44 -8.84 8.70
N GLY A 36 0.10 -9.68 9.67
CA GLY A 36 0.37 -11.13 9.65
C GLY A 36 -0.35 -11.84 8.49
N LEU A 37 -1.66 -11.56 8.31
CA LEU A 37 -2.45 -12.13 7.21
C LEU A 37 -1.88 -11.79 5.83
N ILE A 38 -1.35 -10.57 5.67
CA ILE A 38 -0.69 -10.16 4.43
C ILE A 38 0.65 -10.86 4.27
N ALA A 39 1.48 -10.89 5.32
CA ALA A 39 2.82 -11.48 5.30
C ALA A 39 2.80 -12.97 4.94
N ASP A 40 1.76 -13.71 5.34
CA ASP A 40 1.58 -15.13 5.00
C ASP A 40 1.41 -15.35 3.47
N LEU A 41 0.95 -14.34 2.74
CA LEU A 41 0.73 -14.40 1.29
C LEU A 41 1.92 -13.89 0.47
N ILE A 42 2.97 -13.39 1.12
CA ILE A 42 4.17 -12.83 0.48
C ILE A 42 5.27 -13.90 0.44
N PRO A 43 5.76 -14.28 -0.73
CA PRO A 43 6.86 -15.24 -0.85
C PRO A 43 8.22 -14.59 -0.54
N ASP A 44 9.22 -15.40 -0.24
CA ASP A 44 10.62 -14.98 -0.27
C ASP A 44 10.98 -14.46 -1.67
N GLY A 45 11.91 -13.51 -1.75
CA GLY A 45 12.32 -12.89 -3.00
C GLY A 45 11.32 -11.88 -3.58
N ALA A 46 10.22 -11.57 -2.88
CA ALA A 46 9.26 -10.57 -3.32
C ALA A 46 9.85 -9.15 -3.35
N CYS A 47 9.39 -8.33 -4.29
CA CYS A 47 9.69 -6.90 -4.33
C CYS A 47 8.55 -6.10 -3.72
N LEU A 48 8.84 -5.23 -2.77
CA LEU A 48 7.86 -4.58 -1.90
C LEU A 48 7.64 -3.11 -2.24
N GLN A 49 6.38 -2.69 -2.21
CA GLN A 49 5.95 -1.32 -1.95
C GLN A 49 5.06 -1.32 -0.73
N LEU A 50 5.39 -0.50 0.25
CA LEU A 50 4.58 -0.30 1.46
C LEU A 50 4.08 1.16 1.49
N GLY A 51 2.79 1.33 1.77
CA GLY A 51 2.21 2.63 2.07
C GLY A 51 2.61 3.12 3.47
N ILE A 52 1.94 4.15 3.94
CA ILE A 52 2.14 4.73 5.27
C ILE A 52 1.07 4.28 6.25
N GLY A 53 1.44 4.21 7.54
CA GLY A 53 0.54 3.96 8.65
C GLY A 53 0.72 2.62 9.33
N ALA A 54 -0.06 2.38 10.39
CA ALA A 54 0.13 1.24 11.29
C ALA A 54 0.07 -0.12 10.59
N ILE A 55 -0.79 -0.30 9.57
CA ILE A 55 -0.92 -1.60 8.88
C ILE A 55 0.28 -1.90 7.98
N PRO A 56 0.74 -0.99 7.08
CA PRO A 56 1.99 -1.21 6.34
C PRO A 56 3.19 -1.46 7.25
N ASP A 57 3.34 -0.71 8.34
CA ASP A 57 4.42 -0.90 9.31
C ASP A 57 4.32 -2.25 10.03
N ALA A 58 3.11 -2.65 10.46
CA ALA A 58 2.88 -3.97 11.04
C ALA A 58 3.20 -5.10 10.05
N THR A 59 2.88 -4.90 8.76
CA THR A 59 3.25 -5.86 7.71
C THR A 59 4.76 -5.93 7.56
N GLY A 60 5.46 -4.78 7.50
CA GLY A 60 6.92 -4.74 7.49
C GLY A 60 7.53 -5.52 8.65
N MET A 61 7.02 -5.32 9.86
CA MET A 61 7.47 -6.08 11.05
C MET A 61 7.26 -7.59 10.90
N ALA A 62 6.13 -8.03 10.34
CA ALA A 62 5.82 -9.45 10.12
C ALA A 62 6.72 -10.08 9.03
N LEU A 63 7.29 -9.27 8.13
CA LEU A 63 8.17 -9.72 7.05
C LEU A 63 9.63 -9.93 7.47
N LYS A 64 10.02 -9.63 8.71
CA LYS A 64 11.42 -9.80 9.19
C LYS A 64 11.95 -11.23 9.12
N SER A 65 11.07 -12.22 9.10
CA SER A 65 11.45 -13.64 8.94
C SER A 65 11.57 -14.10 7.48
N LYS A 66 11.24 -13.24 6.52
CA LYS A 66 11.38 -13.53 5.08
C LYS A 66 12.80 -13.29 4.61
N HIS A 67 13.10 -13.81 3.42
CA HIS A 67 14.44 -13.78 2.84
C HIS A 67 14.45 -13.20 1.43
N ASP A 68 15.58 -12.59 1.06
CA ASP A 68 15.84 -12.09 -0.30
C ASP A 68 14.82 -11.07 -0.83
N LEU A 69 14.13 -10.36 0.05
CA LEU A 69 13.18 -9.33 -0.35
C LEU A 69 13.89 -8.17 -1.08
N GLY A 70 13.13 -7.48 -1.94
CA GLY A 70 13.54 -6.25 -2.59
C GLY A 70 12.60 -5.09 -2.27
N ILE A 71 13.03 -3.87 -2.57
CA ILE A 71 12.20 -2.65 -2.41
C ILE A 71 12.18 -1.87 -3.73
N HIS A 72 10.97 -1.54 -4.19
CA HIS A 72 10.65 -0.58 -5.23
C HIS A 72 9.38 0.15 -4.80
N THR A 73 9.50 1.36 -4.30
CA THR A 73 8.43 2.07 -3.59
C THR A 73 8.44 3.55 -3.92
N GLU A 74 7.29 4.21 -3.85
CA GLU A 74 7.20 5.67 -3.92
C GLU A 74 7.88 6.30 -2.71
N MET A 75 7.44 5.94 -1.51
CA MET A 75 7.94 6.46 -0.26
C MET A 75 8.76 5.42 0.50
N PHE A 76 9.92 5.83 1.00
CA PHE A 76 10.78 5.02 1.87
C PHE A 76 10.46 5.31 3.34
N THR A 77 10.28 4.26 4.15
CA THR A 77 9.78 4.33 5.53
C THR A 77 10.70 3.62 6.53
N ASP A 78 10.51 3.89 7.84
CA ASP A 78 11.29 3.27 8.93
C ASP A 78 11.22 1.74 8.91
N SER A 79 10.06 1.16 8.61
CA SER A 79 9.90 -0.30 8.52
C SER A 79 10.76 -0.94 7.43
N MET A 80 11.03 -0.20 6.35
CA MET A 80 11.94 -0.67 5.28
C MET A 80 13.41 -0.64 5.71
N VAL A 81 13.83 0.38 6.46
CA VAL A 81 15.17 0.41 7.07
C VAL A 81 15.36 -0.81 7.97
N GLU A 82 14.37 -1.13 8.81
CA GLU A 82 14.43 -2.30 9.68
C GLU A 82 14.55 -3.62 8.91
N LEU A 83 13.82 -3.77 7.78
CA LEU A 83 13.91 -4.95 6.93
C LEU A 83 15.29 -5.09 6.26
N ILE A 84 15.93 -3.99 5.91
CA ILE A 84 17.29 -4.00 5.36
C ILE A 84 18.30 -4.37 6.45
N GLU A 85 18.25 -3.72 7.60
CA GLU A 85 19.18 -3.94 8.70
C GLU A 85 19.10 -5.35 9.31
N CYS A 86 17.90 -5.95 9.35
CA CYS A 86 17.77 -7.34 9.80
C CYS A 86 18.14 -8.38 8.73
N GLY A 87 18.46 -7.94 7.51
CA GLY A 87 18.88 -8.80 6.41
C GLY A 87 17.73 -9.47 5.62
N ALA A 88 16.46 -9.17 5.93
CA ALA A 88 15.33 -9.67 5.16
C ALA A 88 15.31 -9.08 3.74
N VAL A 89 15.70 -7.82 3.58
CA VAL A 89 15.84 -7.12 2.30
C VAL A 89 17.31 -7.04 1.90
N ASN A 90 17.65 -7.60 0.74
CA ASN A 90 18.96 -7.50 0.10
C ASN A 90 18.90 -7.13 -1.38
N ASN A 91 17.71 -6.97 -1.94
CA ASN A 91 17.44 -6.62 -3.34
C ASN A 91 18.04 -7.61 -4.38
N SER A 92 18.49 -8.80 -3.96
CA SER A 92 19.23 -9.73 -4.82
C SER A 92 18.36 -10.39 -5.90
N LYS A 93 17.05 -10.46 -5.67
CA LYS A 93 16.08 -11.10 -6.59
C LYS A 93 15.36 -10.11 -7.52
N LYS A 94 15.60 -8.81 -7.39
CA LYS A 94 15.03 -7.82 -8.31
C LYS A 94 15.53 -8.04 -9.75
N GLN A 95 14.67 -7.83 -10.73
CA GLN A 95 15.01 -7.92 -12.16
C GLN A 95 15.59 -6.62 -12.68
N ILE A 96 15.11 -5.48 -12.17
CA ILE A 96 15.66 -4.16 -12.44
C ILE A 96 16.24 -3.55 -11.15
N HIS A 97 17.26 -2.71 -11.25
CA HIS A 97 17.95 -2.12 -10.09
C HIS A 97 18.35 -3.16 -9.04
N ARG A 98 18.92 -4.28 -9.50
CA ARG A 98 19.34 -5.39 -8.64
C ARG A 98 20.39 -4.93 -7.63
N GLY A 99 20.19 -5.29 -6.36
CA GLY A 99 21.04 -4.85 -5.26
C GLY A 99 20.76 -3.42 -4.78
N LYS A 100 19.74 -2.75 -5.32
CA LYS A 100 19.36 -1.38 -4.96
C LYS A 100 17.93 -1.30 -4.46
N THR A 101 17.73 -0.57 -3.39
CA THR A 101 16.43 -0.06 -2.97
C THR A 101 16.08 1.16 -3.82
N VAL A 102 14.92 1.15 -4.46
CA VAL A 102 14.47 2.26 -5.32
C VAL A 102 13.29 2.95 -4.66
N THR A 103 13.38 4.28 -4.57
CA THR A 103 12.31 5.13 -4.03
C THR A 103 12.30 6.50 -4.71
N THR A 104 11.24 7.31 -4.51
CA THR A 104 11.20 8.68 -5.02
C THR A 104 11.37 9.73 -3.92
N PHE A 105 10.96 9.41 -2.69
CA PHE A 105 11.23 10.24 -1.52
C PHE A 105 11.23 9.42 -0.23
N ALA A 106 11.73 10.01 0.84
CA ALA A 106 11.73 9.43 2.18
C ALA A 106 10.96 10.32 3.16
N PHE A 107 10.19 9.69 4.07
CA PHE A 107 9.48 10.42 5.11
C PHE A 107 9.25 9.53 6.33
N GLY A 108 9.81 9.92 7.47
CA GLY A 108 9.72 9.15 8.71
C GLY A 108 10.54 9.76 9.84
N SER A 109 11.21 8.93 10.63
CA SER A 109 12.08 9.37 11.72
C SER A 109 13.43 9.88 11.22
N GLN A 110 14.21 10.53 12.10
CA GLN A 110 15.58 10.95 11.80
C GLN A 110 16.45 9.77 11.29
N ARG A 111 16.19 8.56 11.81
CA ARG A 111 16.91 7.34 11.39
C ARG A 111 16.87 7.09 9.88
N ILE A 112 15.75 7.41 9.21
CA ILE A 112 15.65 7.23 7.75
C ILE A 112 16.65 8.15 7.04
N TYR A 113 16.70 9.42 7.44
CA TYR A 113 17.59 10.41 6.83
C TYR A 113 19.03 10.04 7.05
N ASP A 114 19.41 9.61 8.26
CA ASP A 114 20.74 9.12 8.58
C ASP A 114 21.09 7.85 7.78
N PHE A 115 20.12 6.97 7.52
CA PHE A 115 20.31 5.74 6.75
C PHE A 115 20.54 6.01 5.26
N ILE A 116 19.86 6.98 4.66
CA ILE A 116 19.98 7.27 3.23
C ILE A 116 21.15 8.18 2.90
N ASP A 117 21.70 8.90 3.87
CA ASP A 117 22.85 9.79 3.67
C ASP A 117 24.08 8.98 3.27
N ASP A 118 24.70 9.37 2.16
CA ASP A 118 25.85 8.68 1.55
C ASP A 118 25.67 7.15 1.38
N ASN A 119 24.44 6.66 1.27
CA ASN A 119 24.17 5.24 1.13
C ASN A 119 23.94 4.84 -0.35
N PRO A 120 24.95 4.28 -1.04
CA PRO A 120 24.83 3.92 -2.45
C PRO A 120 23.88 2.74 -2.72
N SER A 121 23.35 2.06 -1.69
CA SER A 121 22.37 0.98 -1.85
C SER A 121 20.94 1.51 -2.03
N VAL A 122 20.73 2.82 -1.81
CA VAL A 122 19.43 3.49 -2.01
C VAL A 122 19.52 4.42 -3.22
N GLU A 123 18.61 4.24 -4.16
CA GLU A 123 18.44 5.11 -5.34
C GLU A 123 17.16 5.91 -5.21
N ILE A 124 17.29 7.23 -5.14
CA ILE A 124 16.14 8.16 -5.16
C ILE A 124 15.99 8.66 -6.60
N LEU A 125 14.93 8.24 -7.26
CA LEU A 125 14.69 8.46 -8.68
C LEU A 125 13.40 9.28 -8.91
N PRO A 126 13.24 9.91 -10.09
CA PRO A 126 12.04 10.69 -10.42
C PRO A 126 10.76 9.86 -10.33
N VAL A 127 9.68 10.50 -9.85
CA VAL A 127 8.38 9.84 -9.61
C VAL A 127 7.75 9.27 -10.88
N ASP A 128 7.92 9.92 -12.02
CA ASP A 128 7.44 9.46 -13.32
C ASP A 128 8.09 8.16 -13.80
N TYR A 129 9.26 7.82 -13.26
CA TYR A 129 9.91 6.53 -13.45
C TYR A 129 9.51 5.52 -12.38
N VAL A 130 9.62 5.91 -11.09
CA VAL A 130 9.40 4.99 -9.96
C VAL A 130 7.95 4.51 -9.88
N ASN A 131 6.99 5.39 -10.20
CA ASN A 131 5.56 5.08 -10.16
C ASN A 131 4.99 4.61 -11.52
N ASP A 132 5.82 4.46 -12.57
CA ASP A 132 5.32 3.90 -13.84
C ASP A 132 4.96 2.41 -13.67
N PRO A 133 3.69 2.01 -13.88
CA PRO A 133 3.28 0.60 -13.82
C PRO A 133 4.11 -0.33 -14.71
N ASN A 134 4.60 0.16 -15.85
CA ASN A 134 5.45 -0.62 -16.77
C ASN A 134 6.87 -0.82 -16.20
N VAL A 135 7.35 0.06 -15.34
CA VAL A 135 8.61 -0.11 -14.61
C VAL A 135 8.39 -1.02 -13.41
N ILE A 136 7.36 -0.75 -12.61
CA ILE A 136 7.02 -1.53 -11.41
C ILE A 136 6.86 -3.02 -11.74
N CYS A 137 6.12 -3.36 -12.80
CA CYS A 137 5.82 -4.75 -13.17
C CYS A 137 7.04 -5.54 -13.68
N GLN A 138 8.17 -4.91 -13.95
CA GLN A 138 9.40 -5.59 -14.36
C GLN A 138 10.05 -6.36 -13.20
N ASN A 139 9.73 -6.04 -11.95
CA ASN A 139 10.12 -6.86 -10.81
C ASN A 139 9.11 -7.98 -10.61
N ASP A 140 9.56 -9.22 -10.64
CA ASP A 140 8.71 -10.39 -10.33
C ASP A 140 8.27 -10.37 -8.86
N ASN A 141 7.11 -10.97 -8.57
CA ASN A 141 6.51 -11.00 -7.25
C ASN A 141 6.41 -9.60 -6.63
N MET A 142 6.04 -8.61 -7.43
CA MET A 142 5.82 -7.25 -6.93
C MET A 142 4.60 -7.23 -6.00
N ILE A 143 4.80 -6.80 -4.78
CA ILE A 143 3.79 -6.73 -3.73
C ILE A 143 3.52 -5.26 -3.41
N SER A 144 2.29 -4.84 -3.62
CA SER A 144 1.81 -3.49 -3.30
C SER A 144 0.89 -3.55 -2.09
N ILE A 145 1.17 -2.77 -1.04
CA ILE A 145 0.39 -2.73 0.20
C ILE A 145 0.01 -1.29 0.51
N ASN A 146 -1.28 -0.99 0.45
CA ASN A 146 -1.82 0.34 0.65
C ASN A 146 -3.02 0.31 1.61
N ALA A 147 -3.30 1.46 2.23
CA ALA A 147 -4.44 1.64 3.09
C ALA A 147 -5.63 2.26 2.33
N ALA A 148 -6.83 2.15 2.92
CA ALA A 148 -8.02 2.80 2.40
C ALA A 148 -8.93 3.34 3.52
N VAL A 149 -9.78 4.28 3.13
CA VAL A 149 -10.83 4.83 4.01
C VAL A 149 -12.02 3.88 4.04
N GLU A 150 -12.52 3.46 2.87
CA GLU A 150 -13.67 2.58 2.73
C GLU A 150 -13.66 1.83 1.39
N VAL A 151 -14.44 0.72 1.33
CA VAL A 151 -14.69 -0.08 0.13
C VAL A 151 -16.17 -0.38 0.02
N ASP A 152 -16.71 -0.41 -1.20
CA ASP A 152 -18.10 -0.86 -1.43
C ASP A 152 -18.18 -2.34 -1.86
N LEU A 153 -19.40 -2.88 -1.94
CA LEU A 153 -19.65 -4.28 -2.30
C LEU A 153 -19.25 -4.62 -3.76
N PHE A 154 -19.02 -3.64 -4.62
CA PHE A 154 -18.42 -3.85 -5.94
C PHE A 154 -16.89 -4.03 -5.87
N GLY A 155 -16.28 -3.61 -4.77
CA GLY A 155 -14.83 -3.54 -4.60
C GLY A 155 -14.24 -2.22 -5.12
N GLN A 156 -15.02 -1.15 -5.22
CA GLN A 156 -14.51 0.20 -5.43
C GLN A 156 -13.90 0.71 -4.13
N VAL A 157 -12.70 1.26 -4.18
CA VAL A 157 -11.95 1.70 -3.02
C VAL A 157 -11.82 3.23 -3.02
N CYS A 158 -12.16 3.84 -1.89
CA CYS A 158 -11.83 5.23 -1.58
C CYS A 158 -10.68 5.26 -0.55
N ALA A 159 -9.58 5.96 -0.89
CA ALA A 159 -8.42 6.12 -0.01
C ALA A 159 -8.12 7.60 0.34
N GLU A 160 -8.75 8.57 -0.31
CA GLU A 160 -8.38 9.98 -0.26
C GLU A 160 -9.47 10.92 0.24
N SER A 161 -10.69 10.42 0.47
CA SER A 161 -11.78 11.27 0.97
C SER A 161 -12.71 10.56 1.96
N VAL A 162 -13.44 11.35 2.75
CA VAL A 162 -14.58 10.93 3.55
C VAL A 162 -15.80 11.69 3.02
N GLY A 163 -16.63 11.03 2.23
CA GLY A 163 -17.64 11.71 1.45
C GLY A 163 -17.02 12.79 0.57
N THR A 164 -17.54 14.02 0.62
CA THR A 164 -17.04 15.15 -0.18
C THR A 164 -15.78 15.82 0.40
N LYS A 165 -15.32 15.41 1.62
CA LYS A 165 -14.15 16.01 2.26
C LYS A 165 -12.89 15.25 1.83
N HIS A 166 -12.05 15.87 1.01
CA HIS A 166 -10.72 15.37 0.70
C HIS A 166 -9.80 15.41 1.92
N MET A 167 -8.99 14.37 2.08
CA MET A 167 -7.99 14.22 3.15
C MET A 167 -6.57 14.20 2.61
N SER A 168 -6.40 13.76 1.36
CA SER A 168 -5.10 13.67 0.69
C SER A 168 -5.28 13.74 -0.82
N GLY A 169 -4.18 13.76 -1.57
CA GLY A 169 -4.17 13.42 -2.99
C GLY A 169 -4.27 11.90 -3.19
N SER A 170 -4.32 11.46 -4.45
CA SER A 170 -4.37 10.05 -4.83
C SER A 170 -3.04 9.32 -4.52
N GLY A 171 -1.90 10.04 -4.57
CA GLY A 171 -0.58 9.42 -4.53
C GLY A 171 -0.39 8.35 -5.60
N GLY A 172 0.59 7.49 -5.44
CA GLY A 172 0.91 6.39 -6.38
C GLY A 172 0.12 5.11 -6.16
N GLN A 173 -0.93 5.09 -5.32
CA GLN A 173 -1.66 3.86 -5.00
C GLN A 173 -2.10 3.08 -6.25
N ILE A 174 -2.74 3.75 -7.20
CA ILE A 174 -3.26 3.09 -8.40
C ILE A 174 -2.13 2.58 -9.31
N ASP A 175 -0.99 3.28 -9.36
CA ASP A 175 0.16 2.90 -10.17
C ASP A 175 0.76 1.60 -9.64
N TYR A 176 0.96 1.49 -8.34
CA TYR A 176 1.46 0.27 -7.69
C TYR A 176 0.46 -0.88 -7.71
N VAL A 177 -0.83 -0.62 -7.57
CA VAL A 177 -1.88 -1.63 -7.75
C VAL A 177 -1.78 -2.24 -9.15
N ARG A 178 -1.69 -1.41 -10.20
CA ARG A 178 -1.59 -1.86 -11.58
C ARG A 178 -0.26 -2.56 -11.86
N GLY A 179 0.85 -1.98 -11.43
CA GLY A 179 2.17 -2.55 -11.61
C GLY A 179 2.30 -3.92 -10.93
N ALA A 180 1.85 -4.06 -9.68
CA ALA A 180 1.85 -5.33 -8.97
C ALA A 180 0.95 -6.37 -9.66
N CYS A 181 -0.25 -5.96 -10.11
CA CYS A 181 -1.17 -6.86 -10.81
C CYS A 181 -0.68 -7.31 -12.20
N GLN A 182 0.24 -6.58 -12.83
CA GLN A 182 0.87 -6.94 -14.11
C GLN A 182 2.16 -7.74 -13.90
N SER A 183 2.79 -7.63 -12.76
CA SER A 183 4.00 -8.37 -12.40
C SER A 183 3.74 -9.87 -12.35
N ARG A 184 4.70 -10.67 -12.81
CA ARG A 184 4.64 -12.12 -12.71
C ARG A 184 4.67 -12.57 -11.24
N GLY A 185 3.58 -13.17 -10.75
CA GLY A 185 3.42 -13.57 -9.35
C GLY A 185 3.12 -12.40 -8.40
N GLY A 186 2.95 -11.19 -8.94
CA GLY A 186 2.65 -10.01 -8.15
C GLY A 186 1.24 -10.02 -7.55
N LYS A 187 1.07 -9.25 -6.47
CA LYS A 187 -0.20 -9.10 -5.75
C LYS A 187 -0.34 -7.68 -5.21
N SER A 188 -1.59 -7.19 -5.18
CA SER A 188 -1.89 -5.90 -4.58
C SER A 188 -2.87 -6.05 -3.43
N PHE A 189 -2.50 -5.52 -2.27
CA PHE A 189 -3.30 -5.53 -1.04
C PHE A 189 -3.76 -4.13 -0.70
N ILE A 190 -5.07 -3.97 -0.50
CA ILE A 190 -5.68 -2.80 0.13
C ILE A 190 -6.15 -3.23 1.52
N ALA A 191 -5.58 -2.66 2.57
CA ALA A 191 -5.78 -3.11 3.93
C ALA A 191 -6.26 -1.99 4.86
N PHE A 192 -7.23 -2.29 5.71
CA PHE A 192 -7.79 -1.34 6.68
C PHE A 192 -8.52 -2.08 7.79
N THR A 193 -8.67 -1.45 8.96
CA THR A 193 -9.54 -1.95 10.02
C THR A 193 -10.98 -1.98 9.54
N SER A 194 -11.72 -3.06 9.82
CA SER A 194 -13.10 -3.25 9.32
C SER A 194 -14.06 -2.13 9.73
N THR A 195 -13.77 -1.43 10.83
CA THR A 195 -14.59 -0.36 11.40
C THR A 195 -13.79 0.91 11.69
N ALA A 196 -14.52 1.99 11.91
CA ALA A 196 -14.04 3.28 12.39
C ALA A 196 -14.84 3.76 13.60
N LYS A 197 -14.40 4.84 14.24
CA LYS A 197 -15.05 5.50 15.39
C LYS A 197 -15.44 4.53 16.51
N GLY A 198 -14.47 3.74 16.98
CA GLY A 198 -14.70 2.80 18.07
C GLY A 198 -15.69 1.68 17.74
N GLY A 199 -15.72 1.19 16.49
CA GLY A 199 -16.58 0.08 16.08
C GLY A 199 -17.96 0.50 15.54
N THR A 200 -18.30 1.79 15.56
CA THR A 200 -19.67 2.24 15.23
C THR A 200 -19.94 2.42 13.73
N ILE A 201 -18.91 2.43 12.88
CA ILE A 201 -19.04 2.63 11.43
C ILE A 201 -18.26 1.54 10.70
N SER A 202 -18.98 0.77 9.85
CA SER A 202 -18.31 -0.14 8.92
C SER A 202 -17.56 0.60 7.84
N LYS A 203 -16.34 0.15 7.51
CA LYS A 203 -15.58 0.62 6.35
C LYS A 203 -15.84 -0.20 5.10
N ILE A 204 -16.48 -1.35 5.23
CA ILE A 204 -17.08 -2.08 4.10
C ILE A 204 -18.53 -1.65 4.02
N LYS A 205 -18.92 -1.08 2.88
CA LYS A 205 -20.22 -0.41 2.72
C LYS A 205 -21.00 -0.97 1.54
N PRO A 206 -22.34 -0.85 1.55
CA PRO A 206 -23.16 -1.21 0.38
C PRO A 206 -22.75 -0.40 -0.87
N ILE A 207 -22.56 0.89 -0.71
CA ILE A 207 -22.00 1.86 -1.68
C ILE A 207 -21.01 2.75 -0.94
N LEU A 208 -20.04 3.32 -1.64
CA LEU A 208 -19.19 4.36 -1.07
C LEU A 208 -20.03 5.50 -0.52
N THR A 209 -19.54 6.16 0.52
CA THR A 209 -20.21 7.35 1.07
C THR A 209 -20.48 8.36 -0.06
N PRO A 210 -21.70 8.90 -0.20
CA PRO A 210 -22.02 9.85 -1.26
C PRO A 210 -21.01 10.98 -1.36
N GLY A 211 -20.44 11.18 -2.56
CA GLY A 211 -19.39 12.15 -2.82
C GLY A 211 -17.96 11.65 -2.57
N ALA A 212 -17.79 10.43 -2.07
CA ALA A 212 -16.46 9.82 -1.96
C ALA A 212 -15.85 9.55 -3.32
N VAL A 213 -14.55 9.77 -3.43
CA VAL A 213 -13.79 9.56 -4.66
C VAL A 213 -13.39 8.09 -4.79
N VAL A 214 -13.47 7.53 -5.99
CA VAL A 214 -12.94 6.19 -6.29
C VAL A 214 -11.46 6.31 -6.59
N THR A 215 -10.61 6.06 -5.60
CA THR A 215 -9.14 6.07 -5.76
C THR A 215 -8.67 4.86 -6.56
N THR A 216 -9.20 3.68 -6.26
CA THR A 216 -8.89 2.45 -7.01
C THR A 216 -10.20 1.82 -7.49
N SER A 217 -10.28 1.65 -8.82
CA SER A 217 -11.46 1.09 -9.46
C SER A 217 -11.61 -0.40 -9.13
N LYS A 218 -12.85 -0.90 -9.13
CA LYS A 218 -13.15 -2.33 -8.93
C LYS A 218 -12.41 -3.25 -9.93
N ASN A 219 -11.98 -2.72 -11.07
CA ASN A 219 -11.30 -3.50 -12.11
C ASN A 219 -9.82 -3.74 -11.75
N ASP A 220 -9.23 -2.83 -10.98
CA ASP A 220 -7.82 -2.86 -10.60
C ASP A 220 -7.61 -3.56 -9.23
N VAL A 221 -8.62 -3.54 -8.33
CA VAL A 221 -8.53 -4.12 -6.99
C VAL A 221 -8.31 -5.63 -7.03
N ASP A 222 -7.28 -6.10 -6.31
CA ASP A 222 -6.90 -7.51 -6.22
C ASP A 222 -7.33 -8.11 -4.87
N TYR A 223 -6.64 -7.78 -3.77
CA TYR A 223 -6.97 -8.24 -2.43
C TYR A 223 -7.44 -7.10 -1.53
N ILE A 224 -8.48 -7.36 -0.73
CA ILE A 224 -8.89 -6.51 0.40
C ILE A 224 -8.64 -7.29 1.68
N VAL A 225 -8.04 -6.64 2.68
CA VAL A 225 -7.69 -7.29 3.97
C VAL A 225 -8.21 -6.47 5.14
N THR A 226 -8.84 -7.17 6.07
CA THR A 226 -9.22 -6.63 7.39
C THR A 226 -8.74 -7.60 8.48
N GLU A 227 -8.94 -7.27 9.74
CA GLU A 227 -8.66 -8.16 10.87
C GLU A 227 -9.49 -9.47 10.86
N TYR A 228 -10.54 -9.54 10.04
CA TYR A 228 -11.39 -10.72 9.90
C TYR A 228 -11.00 -11.63 8.73
N GLY A 229 -9.98 -11.26 7.95
CA GLY A 229 -9.47 -12.11 6.88
C GLY A 229 -9.13 -11.38 5.59
N VAL A 230 -9.01 -12.16 4.52
CA VAL A 230 -8.57 -11.75 3.19
C VAL A 230 -9.65 -12.05 2.15
N ALA A 231 -10.03 -11.06 1.36
CA ALA A 231 -10.92 -11.20 0.20
C ALA A 231 -10.12 -11.02 -1.10
N HIS A 232 -10.14 -12.02 -1.97
CA HIS A 232 -9.51 -11.95 -3.30
C HIS A 232 -10.57 -11.62 -4.34
N LEU A 233 -10.57 -10.39 -4.86
CA LEU A 233 -11.65 -9.85 -5.70
C LEU A 233 -11.38 -9.93 -7.20
N ARG A 234 -10.10 -9.97 -7.60
CA ARG A 234 -9.73 -9.99 -9.02
C ARG A 234 -10.23 -11.27 -9.70
N GLY A 235 -10.87 -11.10 -10.87
CA GLY A 235 -11.44 -12.22 -11.61
C GLY A 235 -12.73 -12.81 -11.02
N ARG A 236 -13.32 -12.18 -10.00
CA ARG A 236 -14.55 -12.64 -9.35
C ARG A 236 -15.79 -11.93 -9.89
N SER A 237 -16.89 -12.65 -9.93
CA SER A 237 -18.21 -12.08 -10.21
C SER A 237 -18.65 -11.10 -9.11
N LEU A 238 -19.61 -10.22 -9.40
CA LEU A 238 -20.13 -9.26 -8.41
C LEU A 238 -20.68 -9.96 -7.16
N GLY A 239 -21.35 -11.09 -7.33
CA GLY A 239 -21.86 -11.85 -6.19
C GLY A 239 -20.77 -12.49 -5.34
N GLU A 240 -19.69 -12.98 -5.94
CA GLU A 240 -18.53 -13.49 -5.21
C GLU A 240 -17.76 -12.38 -4.49
N ARG A 241 -17.61 -11.22 -5.13
CA ARG A 241 -17.02 -10.03 -4.49
C ARG A 241 -17.80 -9.63 -3.24
N ALA A 242 -19.13 -9.49 -3.37
CA ALA A 242 -19.98 -9.14 -2.24
C ALA A 242 -19.86 -10.17 -1.09
N ARG A 243 -19.94 -11.48 -1.39
CA ARG A 243 -19.79 -12.51 -0.37
C ARG A 243 -18.44 -12.46 0.34
N GLN A 244 -17.35 -12.30 -0.40
CA GLN A 244 -16.01 -12.22 0.19
C GLN A 244 -15.83 -10.95 1.05
N LEU A 245 -16.31 -9.80 0.59
CA LEU A 245 -16.24 -8.54 1.36
C LEU A 245 -17.10 -8.62 2.63
N ILE A 246 -18.29 -9.21 2.57
CA ILE A 246 -19.17 -9.43 3.73
C ILE A 246 -18.47 -10.37 4.73
N ALA A 247 -17.79 -11.40 4.27
CA ALA A 247 -17.09 -12.35 5.14
C ALA A 247 -15.99 -11.71 5.97
N ILE A 248 -15.31 -10.69 5.44
CA ILE A 248 -14.26 -9.93 6.12
C ILE A 248 -14.74 -8.63 6.78
N ALA A 249 -16.03 -8.31 6.72
CA ALA A 249 -16.62 -7.21 7.47
C ALA A 249 -16.72 -7.54 8.96
N HIS A 250 -16.80 -6.50 9.80
CA HIS A 250 -17.11 -6.70 11.22
C HIS A 250 -18.44 -7.44 11.38
N PRO A 251 -18.53 -8.44 12.27
CA PRO A 251 -19.74 -9.27 12.43
C PRO A 251 -21.03 -8.50 12.54
N ASP A 252 -21.06 -7.42 13.30
CA ASP A 252 -22.26 -6.60 13.55
C ASP A 252 -22.87 -5.96 12.30
N PHE A 253 -22.12 -5.86 11.21
CA PHE A 253 -22.57 -5.25 9.95
C PHE A 253 -22.88 -6.26 8.84
N ARG A 254 -22.60 -7.55 9.04
CA ARG A 254 -22.73 -8.56 7.98
C ARG A 254 -24.17 -8.77 7.52
N ASP A 255 -25.11 -8.74 8.44
CA ASP A 255 -26.54 -8.93 8.11
C ASP A 255 -27.08 -7.76 7.28
N GLU A 256 -26.74 -6.53 7.65
CA GLU A 256 -27.09 -5.33 6.87
C GLU A 256 -26.48 -5.37 5.47
N LEU A 257 -25.17 -5.67 5.38
CA LEU A 257 -24.48 -5.79 4.10
C LEU A 257 -25.07 -6.89 3.22
N THR A 258 -25.47 -8.02 3.80
CA THR A 258 -26.12 -9.13 3.10
C THR A 258 -27.50 -8.72 2.56
N PHE A 259 -28.28 -8.03 3.38
CA PHE A 259 -29.58 -7.50 2.98
C PHE A 259 -29.46 -6.54 1.79
N GLU A 260 -28.53 -5.58 1.88
CA GLU A 260 -28.30 -4.62 0.81
C GLU A 260 -27.74 -5.27 -0.47
N ALA A 261 -26.89 -6.30 -0.36
CA ALA A 261 -26.39 -7.05 -1.50
C ALA A 261 -27.53 -7.79 -2.24
N LYS A 262 -28.43 -8.44 -1.50
CA LYS A 262 -29.62 -9.11 -2.05
C LYS A 262 -30.57 -8.12 -2.71
N LYS A 263 -30.90 -7.02 -2.03
CA LYS A 263 -31.76 -5.95 -2.55
C LYS A 263 -31.26 -5.39 -3.88
N ARG A 264 -29.96 -5.42 -4.14
CA ARG A 264 -29.30 -4.96 -5.37
C ARG A 264 -29.13 -6.06 -6.41
N GLY A 265 -29.62 -7.27 -6.15
CA GLY A 265 -29.46 -8.40 -7.06
C GLY A 265 -28.03 -8.90 -7.22
N MET A 266 -27.11 -8.54 -6.29
CA MET A 266 -25.75 -9.04 -6.30
C MET A 266 -25.65 -10.47 -5.76
N MET A 267 -26.57 -10.85 -4.90
CA MET A 267 -26.68 -12.17 -4.27
C MET A 267 -28.12 -12.67 -4.33
N ILE A 268 -28.30 -13.99 -4.44
CA ILE A 268 -29.60 -14.68 -4.37
C ILE A 268 -29.92 -15.00 -2.91
#